data_7cc56da0a9a3088be88ef6ab8818bf81
#
_entry.id   7cc56da0a9a3088be88ef6ab8818bf81
#
_cell.length_a   1.000
_cell.length_b   1.000
_cell.length_c   1.000
_cell.angle_alpha   90.00
_cell.angle_beta   90.00
_cell.angle_gamma   90.00
#
_symmetry.space_group_name_H-M   'P 1'
#
loop_
_entity.id
_entity.type
_entity.pdbx_description
1 polymer ?
#
loop_
_entity_poly.entity_id
_entity_poly.type
_entity_poly.pdbx_seq_one_letter_code
_entity_poly.pdbx_strand_id
1 'polypeptide(L)'
;SKPEWMILEAVPVIPPELRPLVPLDGGRFATSDLNDLYRRVINRNNRLKRLMDLKAPDIIVRNEKRMLQESVDALFDNGRRGRVITGTGKRPLKSLAEMLKGKQGRFRQNLLGKRVDYSGRSVIVVGPDLKLHECGLPKKMALELFKPFLYARLNKLGLASTIKQAKKLVEKEREEVWDALENIVREHPVILNRAPTLHRLGVQAFEPKLIEGDAIELHPLTCAAFNADFDGDQMAVHIPLSLEAQLEARVLMMSTNNILSPSNGKPIIVPSQDMILGIYYLSQPPYQSDKIEGYFINNSEIEFGLVSGQIKVHSRIVSRFETIDEKGNLKYEKHISTAGRFLLANLLPKNLNNKFSLIDRLLPKKTVSEVIDHVFRFCGQKATVVFCDKLKDLGFKHAFKAGISFGKDDLVIPENKQQLIDETKKLISDYENQYSEGLITRGEKYNKVVDAWSKCTDRVASEMMKRISATEVTKDGLKINSVFMMADSGARGSAAQMKQLAGMRGLIA
;
A
#
# COMPACT_ATOMS: atom_id res chain seq x y z
N SER A 1 -41.91 -1.18 -23.99
CA SER A 1 -42.43 -1.84 -22.78
C SER A 1 -43.85 -1.34 -22.55
N LYS A 2 -44.75 -2.23 -22.26
CA LYS A 2 -46.17 -1.90 -22.02
C LYS A 2 -46.33 -1.57 -20.52
N PRO A 3 -47.05 -0.49 -20.18
CA PRO A 3 -47.23 -0.08 -18.77
C PRO A 3 -47.94 -1.16 -17.92
N GLU A 4 -48.84 -1.95 -18.50
CA GLU A 4 -49.56 -3.02 -17.84
C GLU A 4 -48.63 -4.11 -17.26
N TRP A 5 -47.42 -4.27 -17.81
CA TRP A 5 -46.45 -5.26 -17.28
C TRP A 5 -45.89 -4.89 -15.88
N MET A 6 -46.16 -3.69 -15.39
CA MET A 6 -45.83 -3.28 -14.03
C MET A 6 -46.82 -3.86 -12.97
N ILE A 7 -47.97 -4.37 -13.42
CA ILE A 7 -48.98 -5.00 -12.54
C ILE A 7 -48.73 -6.50 -12.56
N LEU A 8 -48.48 -7.05 -11.38
CA LEU A 8 -48.24 -8.48 -11.21
C LEU A 8 -49.58 -9.20 -10.99
N GLU A 9 -49.95 -10.13 -11.87
CA GLU A 9 -51.10 -11.03 -11.71
C GLU A 9 -50.74 -12.23 -10.83
N ALA A 10 -49.47 -12.64 -10.83
CA ALA A 10 -48.94 -13.73 -10.01
C ALA A 10 -47.61 -13.33 -9.38
N VAL A 11 -47.42 -13.68 -8.10
CA VAL A 11 -46.18 -13.45 -7.41
C VAL A 11 -45.21 -14.61 -7.66
N PRO A 12 -43.99 -14.35 -8.19
CA PRO A 12 -43.02 -15.39 -8.44
C PRO A 12 -42.50 -15.99 -7.12
N VAL A 13 -42.38 -17.32 -7.10
CA VAL A 13 -41.85 -18.07 -5.95
C VAL A 13 -40.52 -18.67 -6.35
N ILE A 14 -39.50 -18.35 -5.58
CA ILE A 14 -38.17 -18.93 -5.82
C ILE A 14 -38.08 -20.38 -5.38
N PRO A 15 -37.21 -21.21 -5.99
CA PRO A 15 -37.04 -22.62 -5.61
C PRO A 15 -36.70 -22.82 -4.13
N PRO A 16 -37.07 -23.96 -3.53
CA PRO A 16 -36.81 -24.26 -2.11
C PRO A 16 -35.36 -24.23 -1.71
N GLU A 17 -34.46 -24.60 -2.62
CA GLU A 17 -33.01 -24.60 -2.41
C GLU A 17 -32.46 -23.19 -2.11
N LEU A 18 -33.08 -22.16 -2.66
CA LEU A 18 -32.71 -20.76 -2.42
C LEU A 18 -33.31 -20.17 -1.14
N ARG A 19 -34.25 -20.88 -0.50
CA ARG A 19 -34.88 -20.52 0.77
C ARG A 19 -34.99 -21.72 1.73
N PRO A 20 -33.85 -22.32 2.10
CA PRO A 20 -33.84 -23.61 2.79
C PRO A 20 -34.50 -23.55 4.18
N LEU A 21 -35.07 -24.68 4.57
CA LEU A 21 -35.53 -24.99 5.91
C LEU A 21 -34.62 -26.10 6.46
N VAL A 22 -33.74 -25.77 7.41
CA VAL A 22 -32.72 -26.67 7.94
C VAL A 22 -33.09 -27.08 9.36
N PRO A 23 -33.20 -28.38 9.67
CA PRO A 23 -33.36 -28.83 11.04
C PRO A 23 -32.09 -28.57 11.86
N LEU A 24 -32.28 -28.05 13.06
CA LEU A 24 -31.23 -27.86 14.05
C LEU A 24 -31.39 -28.90 15.17
N ASP A 25 -30.28 -29.13 15.90
CA ASP A 25 -30.30 -29.97 17.09
C ASP A 25 -31.36 -29.50 18.10
N GLY A 26 -32.11 -30.42 18.66
CA GLY A 26 -33.21 -30.13 19.60
C GLY A 26 -34.58 -29.85 18.94
N GLY A 27 -34.78 -30.31 17.68
CA GLY A 27 -36.12 -30.27 17.03
C GLY A 27 -36.56 -28.89 16.54
N ARG A 28 -35.64 -27.91 16.53
CA ARG A 28 -35.89 -26.56 15.97
C ARG A 28 -35.52 -26.51 14.51
N PHE A 29 -36.14 -25.61 13.75
CA PHE A 29 -35.85 -25.39 12.36
C PHE A 29 -35.27 -23.97 12.17
N ALA A 30 -34.18 -23.86 11.46
CA ALA A 30 -33.70 -22.58 10.90
C ALA A 30 -34.32 -22.39 9.53
N THR A 31 -35.01 -21.27 9.34
CA THR A 31 -35.67 -20.96 8.08
C THR A 31 -35.15 -19.63 7.52
N SER A 32 -35.18 -19.51 6.18
CA SER A 32 -34.91 -18.24 5.51
C SER A 32 -36.03 -17.23 5.82
N ASP A 33 -35.66 -15.96 5.97
CA ASP A 33 -36.62 -14.86 6.19
C ASP A 33 -37.67 -14.78 5.06
N LEU A 34 -37.31 -15.20 3.84
CA LEU A 34 -38.23 -15.26 2.69
C LEU A 34 -39.44 -16.19 2.93
N ASN A 35 -39.24 -17.32 3.61
CA ASN A 35 -40.35 -18.23 3.90
C ASN A 35 -41.39 -17.55 4.79
N ASP A 36 -40.99 -16.71 5.74
CA ASP A 36 -41.91 -15.95 6.58
C ASP A 36 -42.67 -14.88 5.78
N LEU A 37 -41.99 -14.19 4.86
CA LEU A 37 -42.59 -13.21 3.97
C LEU A 37 -43.58 -13.87 3.00
N TYR A 38 -43.24 -15.01 2.38
CA TYR A 38 -44.17 -15.79 1.54
C TYR A 38 -45.40 -16.26 2.35
N ARG A 39 -45.19 -16.79 3.56
CA ARG A 39 -46.26 -17.21 4.43
C ARG A 39 -47.26 -16.07 4.73
N ARG A 40 -46.75 -14.86 4.96
CA ARG A 40 -47.60 -13.68 5.19
C ARG A 40 -48.45 -13.33 3.96
N VAL A 41 -47.84 -13.35 2.77
CA VAL A 41 -48.57 -13.11 1.52
C VAL A 41 -49.68 -14.15 1.31
N ILE A 42 -49.37 -15.44 1.49
CA ILE A 42 -50.32 -16.53 1.32
C ILE A 42 -51.48 -16.40 2.31
N ASN A 43 -51.15 -16.14 3.59
CA ASN A 43 -52.18 -15.99 4.63
C ASN A 43 -53.14 -14.80 4.37
N ARG A 44 -52.59 -13.66 3.92
CA ARG A 44 -53.37 -12.49 3.54
C ARG A 44 -54.23 -12.75 2.32
N ASN A 45 -53.71 -13.43 1.32
CA ASN A 45 -54.43 -13.78 0.10
C ASN A 45 -55.62 -14.75 0.43
N ASN A 46 -55.35 -15.78 1.24
CA ASN A 46 -56.40 -16.74 1.64
C ASN A 46 -57.49 -16.07 2.46
N ARG A 47 -57.10 -15.13 3.36
CA ARG A 47 -58.06 -14.36 4.14
C ARG A 47 -58.93 -13.44 3.26
N LEU A 48 -58.29 -12.76 2.30
CA LEU A 48 -59.04 -11.93 1.33
C LEU A 48 -60.03 -12.75 0.54
N LYS A 49 -59.61 -13.91 0.01
CA LYS A 49 -60.49 -14.84 -0.73
C LYS A 49 -61.67 -15.23 0.09
N ARG A 50 -61.44 -15.66 1.35
CA ARG A 50 -62.54 -16.04 2.28
C ARG A 50 -63.50 -14.87 2.57
N LEU A 51 -63.01 -13.65 2.73
CA LEU A 51 -63.83 -12.45 2.94
C LEU A 51 -64.66 -12.10 1.72
N MET A 52 -64.16 -12.32 0.52
CA MET A 52 -64.88 -12.11 -0.73
C MET A 52 -66.00 -13.19 -0.91
N ASP A 53 -65.70 -14.46 -0.62
CA ASP A 53 -66.64 -15.56 -0.66
C ASP A 53 -67.83 -15.36 0.34
N LEU A 54 -67.55 -14.81 1.51
CA LEU A 54 -68.50 -14.45 2.53
C LEU A 54 -69.28 -13.15 2.28
N LYS A 55 -69.00 -12.45 1.14
CA LYS A 55 -69.58 -11.13 0.79
C LYS A 55 -69.49 -10.12 1.96
N ALA A 56 -68.30 -10.04 2.59
CA ALA A 56 -68.06 -9.13 3.70
C ALA A 56 -68.20 -7.65 3.26
N PRO A 57 -68.46 -6.70 4.21
CA PRO A 57 -68.55 -5.28 3.87
C PRO A 57 -67.34 -4.74 3.15
N ASP A 58 -67.57 -3.87 2.17
CA ASP A 58 -66.52 -3.31 1.27
C ASP A 58 -65.34 -2.66 2.03
N ILE A 59 -65.62 -2.05 3.17
CA ILE A 59 -64.56 -1.42 4.02
C ILE A 59 -63.55 -2.47 4.44
N ILE A 60 -64.02 -3.65 4.87
CA ILE A 60 -63.17 -4.75 5.36
C ILE A 60 -62.36 -5.34 4.20
N VAL A 61 -63.02 -5.55 3.04
CA VAL A 61 -62.40 -6.08 1.82
C VAL A 61 -61.30 -5.11 1.30
N ARG A 62 -61.57 -3.81 1.26
CA ARG A 62 -60.56 -2.79 0.87
C ARG A 62 -59.36 -2.76 1.83
N ASN A 63 -59.62 -2.87 3.12
CA ASN A 63 -58.50 -2.91 4.11
C ASN A 63 -57.62 -4.16 3.94
N GLU A 64 -58.26 -5.33 3.73
CA GLU A 64 -57.45 -6.56 3.49
C GLU A 64 -56.71 -6.54 2.17
N LYS A 65 -57.24 -5.93 1.10
CA LYS A 65 -56.54 -5.68 -0.16
C LYS A 65 -55.28 -4.80 0.09
N ARG A 66 -55.40 -3.73 0.89
CA ARG A 66 -54.29 -2.89 1.26
C ARG A 66 -53.22 -3.66 2.05
N MET A 67 -53.63 -4.49 3.01
CA MET A 67 -52.73 -5.32 3.80
C MET A 67 -52.03 -6.41 2.95
N LEU A 68 -52.70 -6.96 1.93
CA LEU A 68 -52.11 -7.87 0.98
C LEU A 68 -51.03 -7.14 0.14
N GLN A 69 -51.35 -5.95 -0.33
CA GLN A 69 -50.38 -5.12 -1.09
C GLN A 69 -49.13 -4.82 -0.23
N GLU A 70 -49.32 -4.42 1.03
CA GLU A 70 -48.20 -4.19 1.97
C GLU A 70 -47.35 -5.45 2.16
N SER A 71 -47.96 -6.61 2.23
CA SER A 71 -47.24 -7.88 2.37
C SER A 71 -46.41 -8.24 1.11
N VAL A 72 -46.96 -7.94 -0.09
CA VAL A 72 -46.23 -8.13 -1.35
C VAL A 72 -45.10 -7.10 -1.49
N ASP A 73 -45.38 -5.85 -1.17
CA ASP A 73 -44.35 -4.80 -1.17
C ASP A 73 -43.17 -5.18 -0.27
N ALA A 74 -43.46 -5.71 0.93
CA ALA A 74 -42.42 -6.16 1.87
C ALA A 74 -41.67 -7.41 1.37
N LEU A 75 -42.31 -8.31 0.62
CA LEU A 75 -41.63 -9.45 0.02
C LEU A 75 -40.58 -8.98 -1.00
N PHE A 76 -40.91 -7.98 -1.82
CA PHE A 76 -39.99 -7.47 -2.83
C PHE A 76 -38.90 -6.56 -2.24
N ASP A 77 -39.28 -5.58 -1.42
CA ASP A 77 -38.32 -4.62 -0.82
C ASP A 77 -38.83 -4.14 0.55
N ASN A 78 -38.46 -4.86 1.60
CA ASN A 78 -38.91 -4.57 2.97
C ASN A 78 -38.33 -3.24 3.46
N GLY A 79 -39.20 -2.32 3.87
CA GLY A 79 -38.82 -1.01 4.40
C GLY A 79 -38.73 0.09 3.34
N ARG A 80 -38.95 -0.20 2.06
CA ARG A 80 -39.04 0.82 1.02
C ARG A 80 -40.29 1.69 1.14
N ARG A 81 -41.40 1.08 1.54
CA ARG A 81 -42.70 1.73 1.69
C ARG A 81 -43.40 1.26 2.97
N GLY A 82 -43.84 2.18 3.79
CA GLY A 82 -44.58 1.87 5.02
C GLY A 82 -43.69 1.34 6.15
N ARG A 83 -44.31 0.60 7.08
CA ARG A 83 -43.64 0.07 8.25
C ARG A 83 -42.83 -1.19 7.93
N VAL A 84 -41.57 -1.21 8.39
CA VAL A 84 -40.70 -2.38 8.24
C VAL A 84 -41.25 -3.59 8.95
N ILE A 85 -41.34 -4.73 8.24
CA ILE A 85 -41.72 -6.00 8.84
C ILE A 85 -40.50 -6.61 9.53
N THR A 86 -40.67 -6.91 10.81
CA THR A 86 -39.62 -7.47 11.67
C THR A 86 -39.97 -8.91 12.08
N GLY A 87 -38.95 -9.70 12.30
CA GLY A 87 -39.03 -11.04 12.87
C GLY A 87 -38.92 -11.06 14.39
N THR A 88 -38.71 -12.22 14.97
CA THR A 88 -38.34 -12.42 16.37
C THR A 88 -37.10 -11.63 16.72
N GLY A 89 -37.11 -10.80 17.75
CA GLY A 89 -36.00 -9.96 18.17
C GLY A 89 -35.95 -8.58 17.49
N LYS A 90 -37.05 -8.11 16.86
CA LYS A 90 -37.19 -6.79 16.22
C LYS A 90 -36.23 -6.56 15.04
N ARG A 91 -35.55 -7.60 14.54
CA ARG A 91 -34.69 -7.54 13.34
C ARG A 91 -35.55 -7.43 12.08
N PRO A 92 -35.26 -6.51 11.14
CA PRO A 92 -35.92 -6.48 9.83
C PRO A 92 -35.75 -7.81 9.09
N LEU A 93 -36.82 -8.30 8.46
CA LEU A 93 -36.74 -9.50 7.62
C LEU A 93 -36.11 -9.17 6.29
N LYS A 94 -35.20 -10.03 5.81
CA LYS A 94 -34.47 -9.86 4.56
C LYS A 94 -35.38 -10.18 3.37
N SER A 95 -35.66 -9.17 2.54
CA SER A 95 -36.50 -9.26 1.34
C SER A 95 -35.76 -9.74 0.09
N LEU A 96 -36.46 -9.98 -1.02
CA LEU A 96 -35.85 -10.36 -2.29
C LEU A 96 -34.85 -9.31 -2.80
N ALA A 97 -35.17 -8.02 -2.69
CA ALA A 97 -34.25 -6.96 -3.09
C ALA A 97 -32.97 -6.96 -2.28
N GLU A 98 -33.04 -7.20 -0.98
CA GLU A 98 -31.86 -7.27 -0.11
C GLU A 98 -31.01 -8.51 -0.36
N MET A 99 -31.58 -9.58 -0.93
CA MET A 99 -30.78 -10.73 -1.38
C MET A 99 -29.89 -10.42 -2.58
N LEU A 100 -30.24 -9.42 -3.37
CA LEU A 100 -29.50 -9.00 -4.56
C LEU A 100 -28.60 -7.79 -4.30
N LYS A 101 -29.11 -6.82 -3.53
CA LYS A 101 -28.45 -5.54 -3.25
C LYS A 101 -27.51 -5.59 -2.03
N GLY A 102 -26.62 -4.62 -1.95
CA GLY A 102 -25.73 -4.41 -0.79
C GLY A 102 -24.52 -5.33 -0.73
N LYS A 103 -23.74 -5.23 0.34
CA LYS A 103 -22.50 -6.00 0.54
C LYS A 103 -22.73 -7.52 0.66
N GLN A 104 -23.87 -7.91 1.22
CA GLN A 104 -24.28 -9.29 1.44
C GLN A 104 -25.22 -9.82 0.35
N GLY A 105 -25.48 -9.02 -0.69
CA GLY A 105 -26.28 -9.41 -1.82
C GLY A 105 -25.51 -10.32 -2.80
N ARG A 106 -26.26 -11.06 -3.63
CA ARG A 106 -25.68 -12.02 -4.59
C ARG A 106 -24.67 -11.40 -5.54
N PHE A 107 -24.91 -10.17 -6.01
CA PHE A 107 -23.99 -9.51 -6.93
C PHE A 107 -22.61 -9.29 -6.30
N ARG A 108 -22.56 -8.70 -5.11
CA ARG A 108 -21.27 -8.35 -4.48
C ARG A 108 -20.62 -9.52 -3.74
N GLN A 109 -21.39 -10.46 -3.21
CA GLN A 109 -20.86 -11.55 -2.38
C GLN A 109 -20.54 -12.81 -3.15
N ASN A 110 -21.29 -13.12 -4.24
CA ASN A 110 -21.20 -14.40 -4.92
C ASN A 110 -20.86 -14.31 -6.42
N LEU A 111 -21.14 -13.17 -7.09
CA LEU A 111 -20.92 -13.00 -8.53
C LEU A 111 -19.67 -12.17 -8.85
N LEU A 112 -19.50 -11.00 -8.25
CA LEU A 112 -18.32 -10.16 -8.45
C LEU A 112 -17.06 -10.69 -7.77
N GLY A 113 -17.22 -11.54 -6.77
CA GLY A 113 -16.14 -12.21 -6.07
C GLY A 113 -16.68 -13.35 -5.23
N LYS A 114 -15.84 -14.38 -5.05
CA LYS A 114 -16.18 -15.57 -4.24
C LYS A 114 -15.07 -15.83 -3.24
N ARG A 115 -15.39 -16.50 -2.15
CA ARG A 115 -14.35 -17.10 -1.28
C ARG A 115 -13.70 -18.25 -2.04
N VAL A 116 -12.38 -18.29 -1.99
CA VAL A 116 -11.59 -19.29 -2.70
C VAL A 116 -10.76 -20.12 -1.73
N ASP A 117 -10.58 -21.40 -2.06
CA ASP A 117 -9.70 -22.31 -1.34
C ASP A 117 -8.23 -22.01 -1.69
N TYR A 118 -7.29 -22.69 -1.03
CA TYR A 118 -5.85 -22.51 -1.20
C TYR A 118 -5.40 -21.05 -1.03
N SER A 119 -6.00 -20.39 -0.07
CA SER A 119 -5.67 -19.03 0.33
C SER A 119 -5.51 -18.94 1.84
N GLY A 120 -4.60 -18.08 2.27
CA GLY A 120 -4.33 -17.81 3.67
C GLY A 120 -4.13 -16.32 3.90
N ARG A 121 -4.02 -15.94 5.16
CA ARG A 121 -3.77 -14.55 5.56
C ARG A 121 -2.84 -14.51 6.75
N SER A 122 -1.85 -13.61 6.73
CA SER A 122 -0.97 -13.35 7.85
C SER A 122 -0.52 -11.89 7.89
N VAL A 123 0.09 -11.51 8.99
CA VAL A 123 0.74 -10.20 9.17
C VAL A 123 1.97 -10.14 8.27
N ILE A 124 2.31 -8.95 7.79
CA ILE A 124 3.50 -8.70 6.99
C ILE A 124 4.61 -8.06 7.82
N VAL A 125 5.85 -8.43 7.51
CA VAL A 125 7.06 -7.82 8.03
C VAL A 125 8.01 -7.49 6.88
N VAL A 126 8.97 -6.62 7.14
CA VAL A 126 9.97 -6.26 6.13
C VAL A 126 10.93 -7.41 5.89
N GLY A 127 11.20 -7.71 4.61
CA GLY A 127 12.24 -8.65 4.18
C GLY A 127 13.35 -7.91 3.43
N PRO A 128 14.36 -7.34 4.14
CA PRO A 128 15.41 -6.54 3.51
C PRO A 128 16.33 -7.37 2.60
N ASP A 129 16.52 -8.65 2.89
CA ASP A 129 17.39 -9.56 2.14
C ASP A 129 16.73 -10.18 0.91
N LEU A 130 15.42 -9.98 0.76
CA LEU A 130 14.68 -10.49 -0.39
C LEU A 130 15.06 -9.73 -1.67
N LYS A 131 15.04 -10.44 -2.79
CA LYS A 131 15.06 -9.82 -4.13
C LYS A 131 13.64 -9.37 -4.53
N LEU A 132 13.56 -8.47 -5.51
CA LEU A 132 12.29 -7.87 -5.91
C LEU A 132 11.21 -8.89 -6.30
N HIS A 133 11.60 -10.03 -6.86
CA HIS A 133 10.69 -11.12 -7.26
C HIS A 133 10.37 -12.10 -6.13
N GLU A 134 11.03 -12.02 -4.98
CA GLU A 134 10.89 -12.95 -3.86
C GLU A 134 9.93 -12.41 -2.80
N CYS A 135 9.27 -13.33 -2.09
CA CYS A 135 8.58 -13.07 -0.84
C CYS A 135 8.90 -14.17 0.18
N GLY A 136 8.94 -13.82 1.46
CA GLY A 136 9.09 -14.80 2.53
C GLY A 136 7.73 -15.38 2.92
N LEU A 137 7.56 -16.69 2.78
CA LEU A 137 6.34 -17.38 3.16
C LEU A 137 6.61 -18.28 4.38
N PRO A 138 5.84 -18.16 5.49
CA PRO A 138 5.96 -19.02 6.64
C PRO A 138 5.84 -20.52 6.27
N LYS A 139 6.77 -21.33 6.74
CA LYS A 139 6.80 -22.78 6.43
C LYS A 139 5.50 -23.49 6.76
N LYS A 140 4.90 -23.19 7.93
CA LYS A 140 3.62 -23.79 8.35
C LYS A 140 2.47 -23.40 7.44
N MET A 141 2.43 -22.14 7.01
CA MET A 141 1.42 -21.66 6.05
C MET A 141 1.61 -22.31 4.69
N ALA A 142 2.85 -22.42 4.20
CA ALA A 142 3.16 -23.09 2.95
C ALA A 142 2.75 -24.57 2.99
N LEU A 143 3.02 -25.28 4.09
CA LEU A 143 2.64 -26.67 4.28
C LEU A 143 1.12 -26.88 4.10
N GLU A 144 0.33 -26.00 4.70
CA GLU A 144 -1.15 -26.06 4.62
C GLU A 144 -1.66 -25.76 3.21
N LEU A 145 -1.14 -24.69 2.60
CA LEU A 145 -1.60 -24.20 1.30
C LEU A 145 -1.20 -25.15 0.15
N PHE A 146 -0.02 -25.77 0.21
CA PHE A 146 0.50 -26.64 -0.86
C PHE A 146 0.18 -28.13 -0.64
N LYS A 147 -0.68 -28.48 0.30
CA LYS A 147 -1.03 -29.89 0.61
C LYS A 147 -1.30 -30.79 -0.61
N PRO A 148 -2.12 -30.40 -1.60
CA PRO A 148 -2.41 -31.26 -2.74
C PRO A 148 -1.17 -31.57 -3.58
N PHE A 149 -0.36 -30.54 -3.82
CA PHE A 149 0.89 -30.66 -4.58
C PHE A 149 1.90 -31.53 -3.84
N LEU A 150 1.93 -31.39 -2.52
CA LEU A 150 2.81 -32.16 -1.64
C LEU A 150 2.43 -33.65 -1.64
N TYR A 151 1.14 -33.98 -1.54
CA TYR A 151 0.68 -35.36 -1.62
C TYR A 151 1.05 -36.01 -2.97
N ALA A 152 0.85 -35.29 -4.07
CA ALA A 152 1.23 -35.76 -5.39
C ALA A 152 2.75 -35.96 -5.52
N ARG A 153 3.56 -35.06 -4.96
CA ARG A 153 5.02 -35.13 -4.98
C ARG A 153 5.56 -36.32 -4.15
N LEU A 154 5.04 -36.48 -2.91
CA LEU A 154 5.41 -37.61 -2.03
C LEU A 154 5.08 -38.94 -2.66
N ASN A 155 3.96 -39.02 -3.39
CA ASN A 155 3.58 -40.24 -4.13
C ASN A 155 4.54 -40.50 -5.30
N LYS A 156 4.94 -39.48 -6.06
CA LYS A 156 5.94 -39.59 -7.14
C LYS A 156 7.32 -40.00 -6.65
N LEU A 157 7.71 -39.55 -5.45
CA LEU A 157 8.99 -39.92 -4.82
C LEU A 157 8.98 -41.32 -4.18
N GLY A 158 7.83 -42.00 -4.19
CA GLY A 158 7.70 -43.33 -3.58
C GLY A 158 7.69 -43.35 -2.05
N LEU A 159 7.68 -42.20 -1.40
CA LEU A 159 7.65 -42.06 0.07
C LEU A 159 6.29 -42.40 0.68
N ALA A 160 5.23 -42.29 -0.12
CA ALA A 160 3.87 -42.70 0.27
C ALA A 160 3.19 -43.44 -0.87
N SER A 161 2.71 -44.66 -0.61
CA SER A 161 1.97 -45.47 -1.59
C SER A 161 0.50 -45.11 -1.66
N THR A 162 -0.05 -44.47 -0.61
CA THR A 162 -1.46 -44.05 -0.52
C THR A 162 -1.58 -42.64 0.00
N ILE A 163 -2.68 -41.94 -0.39
CA ILE A 163 -3.01 -40.59 0.10
C ILE A 163 -3.11 -40.54 1.64
N LYS A 164 -3.59 -41.66 2.25
CA LYS A 164 -3.72 -41.75 3.72
C LYS A 164 -2.34 -41.79 4.40
N GLN A 165 -1.36 -42.43 3.79
CA GLN A 165 0.04 -42.43 4.29
C GLN A 165 0.67 -41.04 4.08
N ALA A 166 0.50 -40.43 2.91
CA ALA A 166 0.98 -39.08 2.64
C ALA A 166 0.43 -38.07 3.67
N LYS A 167 -0.86 -38.14 3.96
CA LYS A 167 -1.49 -37.29 4.99
C LYS A 167 -0.85 -37.48 6.36
N LYS A 168 -0.62 -38.74 6.81
CA LYS A 168 0.06 -39.01 8.08
C LYS A 168 1.51 -38.52 8.12
N LEU A 169 2.23 -38.56 7.00
CA LEU A 169 3.60 -38.04 6.92
C LEU A 169 3.62 -36.53 7.07
N VAL A 170 2.71 -35.85 6.39
CA VAL A 170 2.57 -34.39 6.46
C VAL A 170 2.16 -33.95 7.87
N GLU A 171 1.19 -34.62 8.51
CA GLU A 171 0.78 -34.35 9.89
C GLU A 171 1.91 -34.53 10.91
N LYS A 172 2.89 -35.37 10.62
CA LYS A 172 4.07 -35.61 11.48
C LYS A 172 5.23 -34.70 11.17
N GLU A 173 5.11 -33.82 10.19
CA GLU A 173 6.11 -32.79 9.80
C GLU A 173 7.53 -33.37 9.66
N ARG A 174 7.68 -34.56 8.98
CA ARG A 174 8.98 -35.21 8.79
C ARG A 174 9.90 -34.40 7.88
N GLU A 175 11.22 -34.60 8.00
CA GLU A 175 12.25 -33.88 7.21
C GLU A 175 12.04 -34.06 5.71
N GLU A 176 11.70 -35.26 5.24
CA GLU A 176 11.42 -35.51 3.83
C GLU A 176 10.25 -34.72 3.26
N VAL A 177 9.33 -34.32 4.13
CA VAL A 177 8.17 -33.44 3.76
C VAL A 177 8.64 -32.00 3.50
N TRP A 178 9.56 -31.53 4.31
CA TRP A 178 10.12 -30.17 4.12
C TRP A 178 10.95 -30.07 2.84
N ASP A 179 11.78 -31.06 2.54
CA ASP A 179 12.56 -31.15 1.29
C ASP A 179 11.65 -31.20 0.06
N ALA A 180 10.58 -31.98 0.14
CA ALA A 180 9.58 -32.06 -0.93
C ALA A 180 8.84 -30.75 -1.11
N LEU A 181 8.51 -30.05 -0.01
CA LEU A 181 7.85 -28.75 -0.03
C LEU A 181 8.74 -27.67 -0.65
N GLU A 182 10.01 -27.59 -0.27
CA GLU A 182 10.95 -26.62 -0.83
C GLU A 182 11.08 -26.77 -2.35
N ASN A 183 11.15 -28.00 -2.84
CA ASN A 183 11.20 -28.27 -4.28
C ASN A 183 9.93 -27.85 -5.03
N ILE A 184 8.75 -27.97 -4.40
CA ILE A 184 7.48 -27.52 -4.99
C ILE A 184 7.41 -26.00 -5.00
N VAL A 185 7.74 -25.37 -3.88
CA VAL A 185 7.63 -23.93 -3.66
C VAL A 185 8.54 -23.17 -4.61
N ARG A 186 9.75 -23.65 -4.88
CA ARG A 186 10.71 -23.00 -5.78
C ARG A 186 10.18 -22.76 -7.19
N GLU A 187 9.32 -23.62 -7.69
CA GLU A 187 8.78 -23.53 -9.06
C GLU A 187 7.37 -22.94 -9.13
N HIS A 188 6.73 -22.67 -8.00
CA HIS A 188 5.33 -22.31 -7.93
C HIS A 188 5.15 -20.87 -7.44
N PRO A 189 4.77 -19.91 -8.30
CA PRO A 189 4.54 -18.52 -7.87
C PRO A 189 3.34 -18.43 -6.93
N VAL A 190 3.39 -17.52 -5.97
CA VAL A 190 2.26 -17.17 -5.10
C VAL A 190 1.79 -15.76 -5.38
N ILE A 191 0.52 -15.50 -5.19
CA ILE A 191 -0.08 -14.20 -5.39
C ILE A 191 -0.35 -13.58 -4.02
N LEU A 192 0.19 -12.39 -3.77
CA LEU A 192 -0.06 -11.58 -2.59
C LEU A 192 -1.06 -10.48 -2.90
N ASN A 193 -1.98 -10.26 -1.97
CA ASN A 193 -2.98 -9.20 -2.05
C ASN A 193 -3.10 -8.47 -0.70
N ARG A 194 -3.12 -7.14 -0.73
CA ARG A 194 -3.49 -6.30 0.41
C ARG A 194 -4.84 -5.63 0.19
N ALA A 195 -5.75 -5.81 1.12
CA ALA A 195 -7.02 -5.07 1.15
C ALA A 195 -6.82 -3.68 1.82
N PRO A 196 -7.46 -2.59 1.29
CA PRO A 196 -8.31 -2.55 0.11
C PRO A 196 -7.49 -2.57 -1.20
N THR A 197 -7.93 -3.33 -2.20
CA THR A 197 -7.31 -3.36 -3.53
C THR A 197 -7.82 -2.19 -4.36
N LEU A 198 -7.07 -1.09 -4.38
CA LEU A 198 -7.48 0.16 -5.04
C LEU A 198 -7.15 0.17 -6.53
N HIS A 199 -6.10 -0.54 -6.94
CA HIS A 199 -5.63 -0.64 -8.32
C HIS A 199 -4.98 -2.00 -8.57
N ARG A 200 -4.70 -2.32 -9.84
CA ARG A 200 -4.17 -3.65 -10.24
C ARG A 200 -2.88 -4.06 -9.54
N LEU A 201 -2.03 -3.12 -9.12
CA LEU A 201 -0.78 -3.40 -8.41
C LEU A 201 -0.97 -3.79 -6.93
N GLY A 202 -2.19 -3.74 -6.41
CA GLY A 202 -2.55 -4.30 -5.11
C GLY A 202 -2.63 -5.84 -5.10
N VAL A 203 -2.42 -6.46 -6.27
CA VAL A 203 -2.32 -7.91 -6.44
C VAL A 203 -1.11 -8.20 -7.31
N GLN A 204 -0.08 -8.84 -6.75
CA GLN A 204 1.15 -9.17 -7.46
C GLN A 204 1.61 -10.58 -7.13
N ALA A 205 2.31 -11.21 -8.08
CA ALA A 205 2.91 -12.53 -7.91
C ALA A 205 4.37 -12.40 -7.46
N PHE A 206 4.79 -13.38 -6.67
CA PHE A 206 6.16 -13.51 -6.15
C PHE A 206 6.60 -14.96 -6.18
N GLU A 207 7.89 -15.18 -6.22
CA GLU A 207 8.50 -16.50 -5.95
C GLU A 207 8.64 -16.65 -4.43
N PRO A 208 7.98 -17.65 -3.82
CA PRO A 208 8.03 -17.80 -2.38
C PRO A 208 9.35 -18.43 -1.93
N LYS A 209 9.92 -17.87 -0.86
CA LYS A 209 11.04 -18.40 -0.11
C LYS A 209 10.54 -18.83 1.26
N LEU A 210 10.80 -20.05 1.66
CA LEU A 210 10.37 -20.56 2.96
C LEU A 210 11.17 -19.90 4.08
N ILE A 211 10.47 -19.38 5.05
CA ILE A 211 11.04 -18.68 6.22
C ILE A 211 10.51 -19.30 7.52
N GLU A 212 11.29 -19.17 8.57
CA GLU A 212 10.84 -19.45 9.93
C GLU A 212 9.96 -18.33 10.46
N GLY A 213 9.05 -18.65 11.37
CA GLY A 213 8.10 -17.67 11.93
C GLY A 213 6.71 -17.75 11.32
N ASP A 214 5.83 -16.82 11.67
CA ASP A 214 4.41 -16.83 11.31
C ASP A 214 3.99 -15.63 10.43
N ALA A 215 4.90 -14.67 10.21
CA ALA A 215 4.66 -13.48 9.40
C ALA A 215 5.22 -13.63 7.98
N ILE A 216 4.54 -13.00 7.02
CA ILE A 216 4.98 -12.96 5.62
C ILE A 216 6.03 -11.86 5.47
N GLU A 217 7.19 -12.16 4.90
CA GLU A 217 8.18 -11.15 4.55
C GLU A 217 7.89 -10.55 3.18
N LEU A 218 7.82 -9.23 3.14
CA LEU A 218 7.55 -8.46 1.92
C LEU A 218 8.77 -7.63 1.55
N HIS A 219 9.08 -7.60 0.25
CA HIS A 219 10.16 -6.76 -0.27
C HIS A 219 9.83 -5.27 -0.10
N PRO A 220 10.71 -4.46 0.51
CA PRO A 220 10.39 -3.08 0.87
C PRO A 220 10.06 -2.17 -0.31
N LEU A 221 10.60 -2.40 -1.51
CA LEU A 221 10.29 -1.61 -2.70
C LEU A 221 8.87 -1.83 -3.23
N THR A 222 8.19 -2.92 -2.86
CA THR A 222 6.82 -3.21 -3.28
C THR A 222 5.77 -2.57 -2.38
N CYS A 223 6.16 -2.07 -1.21
CA CYS A 223 5.23 -1.45 -0.24
C CYS A 223 4.42 -0.30 -0.83
N ALA A 224 5.03 0.53 -1.69
CA ALA A 224 4.35 1.64 -2.35
C ALA A 224 3.23 1.17 -3.28
N ALA A 225 3.43 0.06 -4.00
CA ALA A 225 2.44 -0.54 -4.90
C ALA A 225 1.24 -1.12 -4.14
N PHE A 226 1.47 -1.75 -3.00
CA PHE A 226 0.42 -2.28 -2.12
C PHE A 226 -0.18 -1.22 -1.19
N ASN A 227 0.42 -0.04 -1.10
CA ASN A 227 0.14 0.95 -0.05
C ASN A 227 0.21 0.30 1.34
N ALA A 228 1.23 -0.54 1.57
CA ALA A 228 1.43 -1.32 2.77
C ALA A 228 2.47 -0.68 3.68
N ASP A 229 2.23 -0.79 4.98
CA ASP A 229 3.21 -0.51 6.03
C ASP A 229 3.29 -1.69 7.01
N PHE A 230 4.27 -1.65 7.90
CA PHE A 230 4.56 -2.77 8.81
C PHE A 230 4.09 -2.49 10.25
N ASP A 231 2.98 -1.77 10.39
CA ASP A 231 2.37 -1.41 11.68
C ASP A 231 1.32 -2.43 12.18
N GLY A 232 1.21 -3.58 11.52
CA GLY A 232 0.23 -4.63 11.80
C GLY A 232 -0.65 -4.97 10.59
N ASP A 233 -0.31 -4.45 9.42
CA ASP A 233 -0.97 -4.81 8.16
C ASP A 233 -0.92 -6.30 7.89
N GLN A 234 -1.99 -6.83 7.30
CA GLN A 234 -2.11 -8.21 6.87
C GLN A 234 -2.25 -8.28 5.35
N MET A 235 -1.69 -9.34 4.77
CA MET A 235 -1.86 -9.67 3.36
C MET A 235 -2.44 -11.06 3.18
N ALA A 236 -3.24 -11.22 2.12
CA ALA A 236 -3.72 -12.52 1.69
C ALA A 236 -2.73 -13.17 0.72
N VAL A 237 -2.57 -14.47 0.84
CA VAL A 237 -1.76 -15.32 -0.07
C VAL A 237 -2.70 -16.23 -0.82
N HIS A 238 -2.53 -16.31 -2.13
CA HIS A 238 -3.29 -17.20 -3.00
C HIS A 238 -2.35 -18.04 -3.85
N ILE A 239 -2.68 -19.31 -4.03
CA ILE A 239 -1.90 -20.23 -4.86
C ILE A 239 -2.66 -20.44 -6.18
N PRO A 240 -2.07 -20.11 -7.34
CA PRO A 240 -2.61 -20.47 -8.63
C PRO A 240 -2.53 -21.99 -8.82
N LEU A 241 -3.66 -22.64 -9.14
CA LEU A 241 -3.74 -24.10 -9.18
C LEU A 241 -3.42 -24.66 -10.56
N SER A 242 -3.96 -24.06 -11.63
CA SER A 242 -3.75 -24.53 -13.00
C SER A 242 -2.44 -24.02 -13.59
N LEU A 243 -1.93 -24.70 -14.61
CA LEU A 243 -0.72 -24.27 -15.32
C LEU A 243 -0.91 -22.92 -16.02
N GLU A 244 -2.11 -22.67 -16.55
CA GLU A 244 -2.47 -21.42 -17.18
C GLU A 244 -2.44 -20.26 -16.17
N ALA A 245 -3.00 -20.47 -14.97
CA ALA A 245 -2.98 -19.48 -13.91
C ALA A 245 -1.56 -19.20 -13.40
N GLN A 246 -0.71 -20.24 -13.31
CA GLN A 246 0.71 -20.08 -12.96
C GLN A 246 1.47 -19.30 -14.04
N LEU A 247 1.17 -19.56 -15.32
CA LEU A 247 1.78 -18.83 -16.43
C LEU A 247 1.35 -17.36 -16.44
N GLU A 248 0.06 -17.07 -16.22
CA GLU A 248 -0.42 -15.69 -16.08
C GLU A 248 0.24 -14.98 -14.89
N ALA A 249 0.38 -15.65 -13.75
CA ALA A 249 1.07 -15.11 -12.59
C ALA A 249 2.52 -14.74 -12.92
N ARG A 250 3.26 -15.60 -13.64
CA ARG A 250 4.66 -15.36 -14.02
C ARG A 250 4.81 -14.27 -15.08
N VAL A 251 3.97 -14.27 -16.11
CA VAL A 251 4.16 -13.36 -17.27
C VAL A 251 3.58 -11.97 -16.99
N LEU A 252 2.43 -11.87 -16.33
CA LEU A 252 1.70 -10.62 -16.18
C LEU A 252 1.78 -10.05 -14.76
N MET A 253 1.75 -10.89 -13.73
CA MET A 253 1.54 -10.44 -12.35
C MET A 253 2.83 -10.36 -11.51
N MET A 254 3.96 -10.88 -12.00
CA MET A 254 5.21 -10.79 -11.24
C MET A 254 5.55 -9.35 -10.89
N SER A 255 6.01 -9.13 -9.68
CA SER A 255 6.45 -7.82 -9.17
C SER A 255 7.48 -7.15 -10.06
N THR A 256 8.38 -7.95 -10.67
CA THR A 256 9.39 -7.47 -11.61
C THR A 256 8.81 -6.91 -12.92
N ASN A 257 7.60 -7.33 -13.31
CA ASN A 257 6.92 -6.84 -14.51
C ASN A 257 6.12 -5.56 -14.26
N ASN A 258 5.91 -5.20 -12.99
CA ASN A 258 5.08 -4.08 -12.57
C ASN A 258 5.92 -2.92 -12.01
N ILE A 259 6.92 -2.48 -12.78
CA ILE A 259 7.85 -1.39 -12.39
C ILE A 259 7.17 -0.02 -12.50
N LEU A 260 6.36 0.19 -13.55
CA LEU A 260 5.72 1.47 -13.84
C LEU A 260 4.29 1.52 -13.31
N SER A 261 3.90 2.68 -12.80
CA SER A 261 2.53 2.95 -12.39
C SER A 261 1.61 3.09 -13.61
N PRO A 262 0.46 2.40 -13.66
CA PRO A 262 -0.49 2.53 -14.77
C PRO A 262 -1.17 3.91 -14.83
N SER A 263 -1.13 4.71 -13.74
CA SER A 263 -1.80 6.01 -13.69
C SER A 263 -1.02 7.11 -14.42
N ASN A 264 0.30 7.10 -14.35
CA ASN A 264 1.15 8.20 -14.85
C ASN A 264 2.41 7.72 -15.59
N GLY A 265 2.63 6.41 -15.72
CA GLY A 265 3.81 5.85 -16.38
C GLY A 265 5.15 6.09 -15.68
N LYS A 266 5.15 6.59 -14.44
CA LYS A 266 6.37 6.77 -13.64
C LYS A 266 6.69 5.51 -12.85
N PRO A 267 7.97 5.27 -12.50
CA PRO A 267 8.32 4.15 -11.63
C PRO A 267 7.59 4.20 -10.30
N ILE A 268 7.00 3.08 -9.90
CA ILE A 268 6.39 2.91 -8.57
C ILE A 268 7.36 2.24 -7.60
N ILE A 269 8.31 1.47 -8.13
CA ILE A 269 9.37 0.80 -7.38
C ILE A 269 10.49 1.81 -7.14
N VAL A 270 10.32 2.64 -6.11
CA VAL A 270 11.27 3.69 -5.74
C VAL A 270 11.67 3.48 -4.28
N PRO A 271 12.97 3.58 -3.95
CA PRO A 271 13.42 3.56 -2.57
C PRO A 271 12.66 4.57 -1.70
N SER A 272 12.38 4.19 -0.47
CA SER A 272 11.66 5.03 0.50
C SER A 272 12.33 4.92 1.88
N GLN A 273 11.95 5.80 2.80
CA GLN A 273 12.42 5.81 4.19
C GLN A 273 13.95 5.66 4.30
N ASP A 274 14.46 4.66 5.02
CA ASP A 274 15.89 4.48 5.28
C ASP A 274 16.72 4.26 4.01
N MET A 275 16.16 3.61 3.00
CA MET A 275 16.85 3.41 1.73
C MET A 275 17.18 4.75 1.07
N ILE A 276 16.19 5.66 1.00
CA ILE A 276 16.42 6.97 0.39
C ILE A 276 17.29 7.86 1.26
N LEU A 277 17.20 7.74 2.58
CA LEU A 277 18.04 8.47 3.50
C LEU A 277 19.52 8.11 3.32
N GLY A 278 19.83 6.82 3.18
CA GLY A 278 21.18 6.34 2.90
C GLY A 278 21.73 6.79 1.53
N ILE A 279 20.90 6.77 0.49
CA ILE A 279 21.27 7.26 -0.84
C ILE A 279 21.50 8.78 -0.81
N TYR A 280 20.64 9.52 -0.13
CA TYR A 280 20.77 10.96 0.06
C TYR A 280 22.06 11.32 0.80
N TYR A 281 22.38 10.58 1.88
CA TYR A 281 23.63 10.75 2.60
C TYR A 281 24.85 10.52 1.72
N LEU A 282 24.87 9.47 0.89
CA LEU A 282 25.95 9.20 -0.07
C LEU A 282 26.11 10.30 -1.12
N SER A 283 25.04 10.95 -1.52
CA SER A 283 25.02 11.96 -2.60
C SER A 283 25.34 13.37 -2.13
N GLN A 284 25.61 13.59 -0.86
CA GLN A 284 25.95 14.90 -0.29
C GLN A 284 27.17 15.51 -1.00
N PRO A 285 27.24 16.85 -1.08
CA PRO A 285 28.38 17.55 -1.66
C PRO A 285 29.65 17.33 -0.81
N PRO A 286 30.83 17.59 -1.39
CA PRO A 286 32.10 17.41 -0.68
C PRO A 286 32.23 18.40 0.50
N TYR A 287 32.91 17.97 1.55
CA TYR A 287 33.18 18.80 2.73
C TYR A 287 33.99 20.05 2.44
N GLN A 288 35.00 19.91 1.55
CA GLN A 288 35.86 21.00 1.10
C GLN A 288 35.83 21.03 -0.43
N SER A 289 35.42 22.16 -1.01
CA SER A 289 35.22 22.27 -2.44
C SER A 289 36.50 22.19 -3.28
N ASP A 290 37.67 22.54 -2.70
CA ASP A 290 38.88 22.78 -3.48
C ASP A 290 39.98 21.72 -3.33
N LYS A 291 39.98 20.89 -2.29
CA LYS A 291 41.03 19.91 -2.03
C LYS A 291 40.64 18.52 -2.55
N ILE A 292 41.47 17.97 -3.42
CA ILE A 292 41.38 16.57 -3.87
C ILE A 292 42.15 15.73 -2.85
N GLU A 293 41.46 14.77 -2.21
CA GLU A 293 42.03 13.93 -1.16
C GLU A 293 42.68 12.65 -1.68
N GLY A 294 42.34 12.23 -2.93
CA GLY A 294 42.92 11.03 -3.50
C GLY A 294 42.59 10.80 -4.98
N TYR A 295 43.41 9.96 -5.60
CA TYR A 295 43.24 9.47 -6.96
C TYR A 295 43.07 7.95 -6.91
N PHE A 296 41.97 7.44 -7.48
CA PHE A 296 41.64 6.03 -7.45
C PHE A 296 41.36 5.53 -8.87
N ILE A 297 41.78 4.32 -9.17
CA ILE A 297 41.58 3.73 -10.49
C ILE A 297 40.26 2.98 -10.56
N ASN A 298 39.94 2.26 -9.51
CA ASN A 298 38.79 1.36 -9.46
C ASN A 298 37.90 1.63 -8.24
N ASN A 299 36.65 1.19 -8.32
CA ASN A 299 35.73 1.25 -7.19
C ASN A 299 36.22 0.43 -5.96
N SER A 300 36.89 -0.70 -6.20
CA SER A 300 37.48 -1.51 -5.12
C SER A 300 38.55 -0.77 -4.31
N GLU A 301 39.34 0.10 -4.96
CA GLU A 301 40.31 0.97 -4.27
C GLU A 301 39.59 2.04 -3.43
N ILE A 302 38.47 2.59 -3.94
CA ILE A 302 37.64 3.53 -3.18
C ILE A 302 37.06 2.84 -1.94
N GLU A 303 36.52 1.64 -2.09
CA GLU A 303 35.98 0.86 -0.96
C GLU A 303 37.08 0.53 0.05
N PHE A 304 38.26 0.15 -0.39
CA PHE A 304 39.42 -0.07 0.47
C PHE A 304 39.82 1.20 1.21
N GLY A 305 39.90 2.34 0.51
CA GLY A 305 40.19 3.65 1.09
C GLY A 305 39.18 4.09 2.15
N LEU A 306 37.89 3.76 1.93
CA LEU A 306 36.82 4.00 2.89
C LEU A 306 36.93 3.07 4.13
N VAL A 307 37.27 1.81 3.94
CA VAL A 307 37.41 0.84 5.03
C VAL A 307 38.66 1.11 5.85
N SER A 308 39.79 1.49 5.20
CA SER A 308 41.03 1.85 5.86
C SER A 308 40.99 3.22 6.55
N GLY A 309 39.94 4.02 6.35
CA GLY A 309 39.80 5.36 6.91
C GLY A 309 40.66 6.43 6.24
N GLN A 310 41.31 6.13 5.11
CA GLN A 310 42.09 7.10 4.35
C GLN A 310 41.25 8.21 3.77
N ILE A 311 40.02 7.86 3.33
CA ILE A 311 39.05 8.80 2.79
C ILE A 311 37.70 8.64 3.53
N LYS A 312 36.96 9.74 3.58
CA LYS A 312 35.56 9.75 4.07
C LYS A 312 34.59 9.64 2.88
N VAL A 313 33.35 9.28 3.16
CA VAL A 313 32.29 9.14 2.14
C VAL A 313 32.12 10.40 1.27
N HIS A 314 32.26 11.58 1.87
CA HIS A 314 32.10 12.87 1.22
C HIS A 314 33.45 13.52 0.81
N SER A 315 34.55 12.79 0.90
CA SER A 315 35.86 13.24 0.42
C SER A 315 35.83 13.43 -1.09
N ARG A 316 36.38 14.55 -1.55
CA ARG A 316 36.50 14.85 -2.99
C ARG A 316 37.65 14.05 -3.58
N ILE A 317 37.32 13.15 -4.50
CA ILE A 317 38.30 12.24 -5.13
C ILE A 317 38.20 12.32 -6.65
N VAL A 318 39.22 11.80 -7.29
CA VAL A 318 39.25 11.63 -8.73
C VAL A 318 39.28 10.14 -9.05
N SER A 319 38.30 9.69 -9.84
CA SER A 319 38.25 8.30 -10.27
C SER A 319 37.72 8.17 -11.69
N ARG A 320 37.77 6.95 -12.22
CA ARG A 320 37.28 6.61 -13.55
C ARG A 320 35.87 6.09 -13.48
N PHE A 321 35.04 6.53 -14.43
CA PHE A 321 33.71 5.98 -14.63
C PHE A 321 33.70 5.20 -15.97
N GLU A 322 33.17 3.98 -15.94
CA GLU A 322 33.08 3.09 -17.08
C GLU A 322 31.79 3.34 -17.84
N THR A 323 31.90 3.74 -19.10
CA THR A 323 30.78 3.86 -20.04
C THR A 323 31.00 2.96 -21.25
N ILE A 324 29.98 2.76 -22.06
CA ILE A 324 30.06 2.07 -23.35
C ILE A 324 29.98 3.11 -24.45
N ASP A 325 30.92 3.06 -25.41
CA ASP A 325 30.96 3.93 -26.58
C ASP A 325 29.94 3.46 -27.66
N GLU A 326 29.65 4.28 -28.65
CA GLU A 326 28.78 3.97 -29.82
C GLU A 326 29.16 2.67 -30.53
N LYS A 327 30.41 2.27 -30.45
CA LYS A 327 30.98 1.04 -31.05
C LYS A 327 30.86 -0.19 -30.11
N GLY A 328 30.27 -0.04 -28.91
CA GLY A 328 30.16 -1.12 -27.94
C GLY A 328 31.41 -1.38 -27.08
N ASN A 329 32.47 -0.57 -27.22
CA ASN A 329 33.69 -0.71 -26.45
C ASN A 329 33.58 0.02 -25.11
N LEU A 330 34.27 -0.50 -24.08
CA LEU A 330 34.39 0.16 -22.80
C LEU A 330 35.25 1.42 -22.91
N LYS A 331 34.68 2.55 -22.54
CA LYS A 331 35.36 3.84 -22.44
C LYS A 331 35.45 4.26 -20.99
N TYR A 332 36.60 4.76 -20.59
CA TYR A 332 36.85 5.26 -19.24
C TYR A 332 36.90 6.79 -19.26
N GLU A 333 35.98 7.41 -18.53
CA GLU A 333 35.94 8.85 -18.35
C GLU A 333 36.40 9.22 -16.94
N LYS A 334 37.30 10.21 -16.84
CA LYS A 334 37.83 10.69 -15.56
C LYS A 334 36.89 11.77 -15.01
N HIS A 335 36.39 11.57 -13.78
CA HIS A 335 35.51 12.51 -13.11
C HIS A 335 36.05 12.89 -11.75
N ILE A 336 35.67 14.07 -11.27
CA ILE A 336 36.00 14.61 -9.96
C ILE A 336 34.68 14.71 -9.17
N SER A 337 34.52 13.92 -8.13
CA SER A 337 33.32 13.93 -7.32
C SER A 337 33.58 13.33 -5.92
N THR A 338 32.55 13.05 -5.16
CA THR A 338 32.68 12.43 -3.84
C THR A 338 32.76 10.90 -3.94
N ALA A 339 33.44 10.28 -2.96
CA ALA A 339 33.54 8.81 -2.88
C ALA A 339 32.15 8.15 -2.88
N GLY A 340 31.18 8.71 -2.13
CA GLY A 340 29.81 8.20 -2.10
C GLY A 340 29.09 8.21 -3.45
N ARG A 341 29.30 9.26 -4.28
CA ARG A 341 28.73 9.33 -5.64
C ARG A 341 29.35 8.33 -6.60
N PHE A 342 30.64 8.01 -6.45
CA PHE A 342 31.26 6.93 -7.21
C PHE A 342 30.72 5.56 -6.83
N LEU A 343 30.46 5.30 -5.54
CA LEU A 343 29.79 4.06 -5.12
C LEU A 343 28.39 3.91 -5.76
N LEU A 344 27.62 5.00 -5.79
CA LEU A 344 26.30 5.03 -6.47
C LEU A 344 26.42 4.85 -7.98
N ALA A 345 27.39 5.51 -8.61
CA ALA A 345 27.63 5.42 -10.05
C ALA A 345 28.00 4.00 -10.49
N ASN A 346 28.72 3.25 -9.67
CA ASN A 346 29.08 1.86 -9.95
C ASN A 346 27.87 0.91 -10.01
N LEU A 347 26.74 1.28 -9.45
CA LEU A 347 25.51 0.50 -9.54
C LEU A 347 24.81 0.64 -10.90
N LEU A 348 25.08 1.74 -11.63
CA LEU A 348 24.46 1.98 -12.93
C LEU A 348 24.83 0.88 -13.93
N PRO A 349 23.87 0.33 -14.66
CA PRO A 349 24.16 -0.59 -15.77
C PRO A 349 25.05 0.10 -16.81
N LYS A 350 26.04 -0.63 -17.34
CA LYS A 350 26.91 -0.11 -18.37
C LYS A 350 26.13 0.08 -19.68
N ASN A 351 25.85 1.32 -20.05
CA ASN A 351 25.11 1.68 -21.26
C ASN A 351 25.59 3.05 -21.75
N LEU A 352 25.58 3.27 -23.08
CA LEU A 352 25.92 4.53 -23.73
C LEU A 352 25.20 5.76 -23.15
N ASN A 353 23.91 5.59 -22.77
CA ASN A 353 23.07 6.68 -22.26
C ASN A 353 23.26 6.93 -20.76
N ASN A 354 23.97 6.07 -20.04
CA ASN A 354 24.20 6.22 -18.62
C ASN A 354 25.45 7.06 -18.37
N LYS A 355 25.25 8.35 -18.15
CA LYS A 355 26.33 9.31 -17.87
C LYS A 355 26.51 9.49 -16.38
N PHE A 356 27.74 9.77 -15.94
CA PHE A 356 28.07 10.08 -14.55
C PHE A 356 27.23 11.24 -13.99
N SER A 357 26.89 12.22 -14.84
CA SER A 357 26.06 13.38 -14.47
C SER A 357 24.68 13.03 -13.92
N LEU A 358 24.14 11.82 -14.19
CA LEU A 358 22.88 11.35 -13.61
C LEU A 358 22.96 11.20 -12.10
N ILE A 359 24.15 10.85 -11.58
CA ILE A 359 24.41 10.59 -10.16
C ILE A 359 25.19 11.73 -9.50
N ASP A 360 25.95 12.53 -10.28
CA ASP A 360 26.77 13.60 -9.74
C ASP A 360 25.94 14.83 -9.31
N ARG A 361 24.92 14.56 -8.52
CA ARG A 361 24.00 15.56 -7.92
C ARG A 361 23.43 15.02 -6.62
N LEU A 362 22.79 15.89 -5.87
CA LEU A 362 22.02 15.46 -4.71
C LEU A 362 20.83 14.62 -5.16
N LEU A 363 20.59 13.49 -4.48
CA LEU A 363 19.63 12.47 -4.88
C LEU A 363 18.47 12.32 -3.85
N PRO A 364 17.54 13.29 -3.75
CA PRO A 364 16.29 13.09 -3.05
C PRO A 364 15.39 12.10 -3.81
N LYS A 365 14.34 11.63 -3.18
CA LYS A 365 13.40 10.63 -3.70
C LYS A 365 12.94 10.90 -5.13
N LYS A 366 12.64 12.17 -5.45
CA LYS A 366 12.21 12.59 -6.79
C LYS A 366 13.28 12.33 -7.85
N THR A 367 14.50 12.73 -7.56
CA THR A 367 15.63 12.55 -8.48
C THR A 367 16.01 11.08 -8.65
N VAL A 368 15.95 10.28 -7.57
CA VAL A 368 16.14 8.83 -7.65
C VAL A 368 15.09 8.19 -8.57
N SER A 369 13.82 8.62 -8.48
CA SER A 369 12.77 8.15 -9.39
C SER A 369 13.07 8.48 -10.86
N GLU A 370 13.63 9.66 -11.14
CA GLU A 370 14.08 10.05 -12.50
C GLU A 370 15.22 9.15 -13.00
N VAL A 371 16.18 8.81 -12.15
CA VAL A 371 17.28 7.90 -12.50
C VAL A 371 16.75 6.50 -12.80
N ILE A 372 15.81 5.98 -11.99
CA ILE A 372 15.18 4.67 -12.22
C ILE A 372 14.41 4.66 -13.55
N ASP A 373 13.65 5.73 -13.86
CA ASP A 373 12.94 5.87 -15.14
C ASP A 373 13.91 5.88 -16.33
N HIS A 374 15.02 6.60 -16.20
CA HIS A 374 16.08 6.62 -17.21
C HIS A 374 16.67 5.22 -17.45
N VAL A 375 17.04 4.52 -16.38
CA VAL A 375 17.58 3.15 -16.47
C VAL A 375 16.56 2.21 -17.12
N PHE A 376 15.27 2.32 -16.75
CA PHE A 376 14.21 1.50 -17.32
C PHE A 376 14.08 1.70 -18.84
N ARG A 377 14.09 2.95 -19.30
CA ARG A 377 13.91 3.28 -20.72
C ARG A 377 15.09 2.86 -21.59
N PHE A 378 16.31 2.96 -21.08
CA PHE A 378 17.53 2.73 -21.88
C PHE A 378 18.18 1.36 -21.65
N CYS A 379 17.98 0.74 -20.50
CA CYS A 379 18.62 -0.54 -20.15
C CYS A 379 17.61 -1.70 -20.04
N GLY A 380 16.30 -1.40 -20.06
CA GLY A 380 15.24 -2.39 -20.00
C GLY A 380 14.94 -2.89 -18.59
N GLN A 381 13.93 -3.73 -18.48
CA GLN A 381 13.32 -4.18 -17.23
C GLN A 381 14.29 -4.96 -16.32
N LYS A 382 14.99 -5.96 -16.85
CA LYS A 382 15.90 -6.83 -16.07
C LYS A 382 17.03 -6.03 -15.41
N ALA A 383 17.64 -5.12 -16.15
CA ALA A 383 18.71 -4.27 -15.64
C ALA A 383 18.20 -3.34 -14.54
N THR A 384 16.98 -2.81 -14.70
CA THR A 384 16.34 -1.94 -13.72
C THR A 384 16.05 -2.67 -12.41
N VAL A 385 15.54 -3.90 -12.45
CA VAL A 385 15.30 -4.73 -11.26
C VAL A 385 16.60 -4.94 -10.49
N VAL A 386 17.66 -5.36 -11.17
CA VAL A 386 18.98 -5.57 -10.53
C VAL A 386 19.54 -4.27 -9.96
N PHE A 387 19.36 -3.16 -10.67
CA PHE A 387 19.77 -1.84 -10.20
C PHE A 387 19.02 -1.42 -8.94
N CYS A 388 17.69 -1.60 -8.91
CA CYS A 388 16.86 -1.27 -7.76
C CYS A 388 17.21 -2.12 -6.52
N ASP A 389 17.46 -3.43 -6.68
CA ASP A 389 17.88 -4.30 -5.57
C ASP A 389 19.23 -3.86 -5.00
N LYS A 390 20.22 -3.61 -5.85
CA LYS A 390 21.53 -3.10 -5.39
C LYS A 390 21.43 -1.72 -4.75
N LEU A 391 20.57 -0.85 -5.27
CA LEU A 391 20.33 0.48 -4.72
C LEU A 391 19.69 0.42 -3.34
N LYS A 392 18.74 -0.51 -3.13
CA LYS A 392 18.14 -0.82 -1.82
C LYS A 392 19.21 -1.25 -0.82
N ASP A 393 20.04 -2.23 -1.19
CA ASP A 393 21.08 -2.77 -0.31
C ASP A 393 22.12 -1.71 0.08
N LEU A 394 22.56 -0.90 -0.89
CA LEU A 394 23.48 0.19 -0.64
C LEU A 394 22.85 1.27 0.26
N GLY A 395 21.58 1.60 0.02
CA GLY A 395 20.82 2.55 0.82
C GLY A 395 20.73 2.14 2.28
N PHE A 396 20.30 0.91 2.57
CA PHE A 396 20.26 0.39 3.95
C PHE A 396 21.64 0.36 4.62
N LYS A 397 22.65 -0.15 3.92
CA LYS A 397 24.02 -0.21 4.42
C LYS A 397 24.55 1.16 4.86
N HIS A 398 24.30 2.18 4.07
CA HIS A 398 24.80 3.51 4.35
C HIS A 398 23.92 4.34 5.27
N ALA A 399 22.62 4.08 5.34
CA ALA A 399 21.74 4.63 6.37
C ALA A 399 22.18 4.16 7.77
N PHE A 400 22.47 2.86 7.90
CA PHE A 400 23.01 2.29 9.14
C PHE A 400 24.36 2.91 9.51
N LYS A 401 25.31 2.99 8.56
CA LYS A 401 26.65 3.57 8.81
C LYS A 401 26.61 5.06 9.13
N ALA A 402 25.66 5.80 8.56
CA ALA A 402 25.50 7.22 8.78
C ALA A 402 25.02 7.52 10.21
N GLY A 403 24.29 6.61 10.84
CA GLY A 403 23.81 6.75 12.22
C GLY A 403 22.93 7.98 12.43
N ILE A 404 22.09 8.34 11.44
CA ILE A 404 21.27 9.53 11.46
C ILE A 404 20.15 9.34 12.49
N SER A 405 20.18 10.16 13.54
CA SER A 405 19.11 10.24 14.53
C SER A 405 18.75 11.69 14.80
N PHE A 406 17.61 11.94 15.41
CA PHE A 406 17.19 13.29 15.79
C PHE A 406 16.66 13.35 17.22
N GLY A 407 16.84 14.51 17.84
CA GLY A 407 16.32 14.81 19.15
C GLY A 407 15.47 16.09 19.12
N LYS A 408 15.00 16.49 20.29
CA LYS A 408 14.25 17.74 20.47
C LYS A 408 15.03 18.97 20.00
N ASP A 409 16.35 18.98 20.25
CA ASP A 409 17.22 20.14 20.01
C ASP A 409 17.51 20.34 18.50
N ASP A 410 17.28 19.31 17.67
CA ASP A 410 17.41 19.43 16.21
C ASP A 410 16.25 20.22 15.58
N LEU A 411 15.14 20.38 16.30
CA LEU A 411 14.00 21.22 15.92
C LEU A 411 14.28 22.68 16.37
N VAL A 412 15.13 23.36 15.61
CA VAL A 412 15.59 24.73 15.94
C VAL A 412 14.47 25.73 15.72
N ILE A 413 14.13 26.46 16.79
CA ILE A 413 13.16 27.55 16.74
C ILE A 413 13.87 28.81 16.22
N PRO A 414 13.32 29.54 15.22
CA PRO A 414 13.90 30.79 14.73
C PRO A 414 13.94 31.87 15.85
N GLU A 415 15.07 32.55 16.01
CA GLU A 415 15.21 33.64 16.99
C GLU A 415 14.25 34.79 16.72
N ASN A 416 14.02 35.09 15.45
CA ASN A 416 13.14 36.16 14.98
C ASN A 416 11.65 35.83 15.11
N LYS A 417 11.29 34.62 15.58
CA LYS A 417 9.89 34.17 15.68
C LYS A 417 9.04 35.15 16.50
N GLN A 418 9.54 35.57 17.69
CA GLN A 418 8.82 36.45 18.58
C GLN A 418 8.58 37.83 17.95
N GLN A 419 9.58 38.34 17.24
CA GLN A 419 9.45 39.66 16.55
C GLN A 419 8.36 39.62 15.47
N LEU A 420 8.34 38.57 14.64
CA LEU A 420 7.32 38.36 13.59
C LEU A 420 5.90 38.23 14.18
N ILE A 421 5.78 37.57 15.32
CA ILE A 421 4.51 37.42 16.03
C ILE A 421 4.05 38.81 16.58
N ASP A 422 4.94 39.59 17.17
CA ASP A 422 4.61 40.88 17.78
C ASP A 422 4.29 41.92 16.72
N GLU A 423 4.94 41.93 15.55
CA GLU A 423 4.55 42.73 14.39
C GLU A 423 3.13 42.37 13.93
N THR A 424 2.82 41.09 13.84
CA THR A 424 1.50 40.64 13.41
C THR A 424 0.40 41.01 14.42
N LYS A 425 0.70 40.92 15.74
CA LYS A 425 -0.22 41.35 16.78
C LYS A 425 -0.52 42.86 16.71
N LYS A 426 0.48 43.69 16.41
CA LYS A 426 0.27 45.12 16.18
C LYS A 426 -0.68 45.38 15.02
N LEU A 427 -0.46 44.72 13.86
CA LEU A 427 -1.35 44.84 12.72
C LEU A 427 -2.79 44.41 13.04
N ILE A 428 -2.97 43.36 13.86
CA ILE A 428 -4.30 42.90 14.27
C ILE A 428 -4.96 43.92 15.18
N SER A 429 -4.22 44.54 16.11
CA SER A 429 -4.74 45.61 16.95
C SER A 429 -5.20 46.81 16.11
N ASP A 430 -4.48 47.18 15.05
CA ASP A 430 -4.92 48.23 14.11
C ASP A 430 -6.22 47.87 13.38
N TYR A 431 -6.38 46.59 12.98
CA TYR A 431 -7.65 46.12 12.37
C TYR A 431 -8.80 46.08 13.38
N GLU A 432 -8.52 45.85 14.65
CA GLU A 432 -9.51 45.93 15.72
C GLU A 432 -9.97 47.36 15.96
N ASN A 433 -9.03 48.32 15.96
CA ASN A 433 -9.34 49.76 16.05
C ASN A 433 -10.18 50.22 14.85
N GLN A 434 -9.80 49.87 13.62
CA GLN A 434 -10.58 50.18 12.41
C GLN A 434 -12.01 49.61 12.46
N TYR A 435 -12.18 48.43 13.04
CA TYR A 435 -13.50 47.82 13.24
C TYR A 435 -14.31 48.59 14.31
N SER A 436 -13.69 48.98 15.43
CA SER A 436 -14.35 49.75 16.48
C SER A 436 -14.77 51.15 16.03
N GLU A 437 -14.00 51.76 15.11
CA GLU A 437 -14.30 53.05 14.45
C GLU A 437 -15.34 52.92 13.33
N GLY A 438 -15.78 51.70 13.01
CA GLY A 438 -16.78 51.45 11.98
C GLY A 438 -16.26 51.54 10.53
N LEU A 439 -14.94 51.59 10.32
CA LEU A 439 -14.31 51.68 9.00
C LEU A 439 -14.35 50.37 8.20
N ILE A 440 -14.43 49.25 8.87
CA ILE A 440 -14.49 47.94 8.27
C ILE A 440 -15.62 47.08 8.85
N THR A 441 -16.15 46.17 8.03
CA THR A 441 -17.19 45.24 8.46
C THR A 441 -16.57 44.04 9.25
N ARG A 442 -17.42 43.31 10.01
CA ARG A 442 -17.00 42.12 10.75
C ARG A 442 -16.37 41.04 9.84
N GLY A 443 -16.91 40.87 8.64
CA GLY A 443 -16.39 39.92 7.67
C GLY A 443 -15.01 40.31 7.12
N GLU A 444 -14.82 41.60 6.83
CA GLU A 444 -13.53 42.16 6.39
C GLU A 444 -12.47 42.06 7.48
N LYS A 445 -12.82 42.42 8.75
CA LYS A 445 -11.92 42.20 9.89
C LYS A 445 -11.46 40.74 9.96
N TYR A 446 -12.42 39.79 9.93
CA TYR A 446 -12.11 38.38 9.98
C TYR A 446 -11.14 37.95 8.87
N ASN A 447 -11.41 38.33 7.63
CA ASN A 447 -10.56 37.97 6.48
C ASN A 447 -9.17 38.61 6.59
N LYS A 448 -9.05 39.87 7.01
CA LYS A 448 -7.77 40.56 7.23
C LYS A 448 -6.95 39.90 8.33
N VAL A 449 -7.56 39.48 9.44
CA VAL A 449 -6.89 38.80 10.55
C VAL A 449 -6.40 37.41 10.13
N VAL A 450 -7.23 36.64 9.40
CA VAL A 450 -6.84 35.33 8.86
C VAL A 450 -5.67 35.47 7.88
N ASP A 451 -5.71 36.44 6.98
CA ASP A 451 -4.63 36.69 6.02
C ASP A 451 -3.32 37.11 6.72
N ALA A 452 -3.41 38.00 7.73
CA ALA A 452 -2.26 38.42 8.51
C ALA A 452 -1.56 37.24 9.23
N TRP A 453 -2.34 36.37 9.88
CA TRP A 453 -1.79 35.18 10.52
C TRP A 453 -1.25 34.14 9.53
N SER A 454 -1.89 33.97 8.38
CA SER A 454 -1.38 33.08 7.31
C SER A 454 -0.03 33.56 6.82
N LYS A 455 0.12 34.87 6.51
CA LYS A 455 1.40 35.48 6.10
C LYS A 455 2.48 35.36 7.17
N CYS A 456 2.13 35.58 8.45
CA CYS A 456 3.04 35.41 9.57
C CYS A 456 3.55 33.96 9.63
N THR A 457 2.64 32.99 9.54
CA THR A 457 2.96 31.57 9.57
C THR A 457 3.92 31.18 8.44
N ASP A 458 3.74 31.71 7.24
CA ASP A 458 4.61 31.43 6.09
C ASP A 458 6.00 32.09 6.23
N ARG A 459 6.06 33.32 6.80
CA ARG A 459 7.35 33.97 7.11
C ARG A 459 8.13 33.19 8.16
N VAL A 460 7.50 32.80 9.27
CA VAL A 460 8.12 32.00 10.32
C VAL A 460 8.60 30.66 9.75
N ALA A 461 7.83 30.01 8.89
CA ALA A 461 8.25 28.76 8.23
C ALA A 461 9.46 28.97 7.33
N SER A 462 9.52 30.06 6.56
CA SER A 462 10.65 30.36 5.69
C SER A 462 11.94 30.60 6.48
N GLU A 463 11.87 31.37 7.56
CA GLU A 463 13.04 31.62 8.43
C GLU A 463 13.49 30.35 9.15
N MET A 464 12.54 29.52 9.61
CA MET A 464 12.85 28.21 10.20
C MET A 464 13.58 27.30 9.19
N MET A 465 13.06 27.21 7.97
CA MET A 465 13.68 26.38 6.93
C MET A 465 15.08 26.87 6.57
N LYS A 466 15.31 28.18 6.45
CA LYS A 466 16.64 28.73 6.21
C LYS A 466 17.62 28.35 7.33
N ARG A 467 17.19 28.41 8.58
CA ARG A 467 18.04 28.08 9.73
C ARG A 467 18.32 26.59 9.85
N ILE A 468 17.33 25.76 9.67
CA ILE A 468 17.49 24.28 9.72
C ILE A 468 18.32 23.79 8.53
N SER A 469 18.21 24.43 7.35
CA SER A 469 19.02 24.09 6.16
C SER A 469 20.46 24.63 6.23
N ALA A 470 20.76 25.51 7.16
CA ALA A 470 22.12 26.01 7.34
C ALA A 470 23.06 24.87 7.70
N THR A 471 24.07 24.69 6.87
CA THR A 471 25.07 23.65 7.04
C THR A 471 26.20 24.19 7.89
N GLU A 472 26.48 23.56 9.02
CA GLU A 472 27.62 23.90 9.86
C GLU A 472 28.84 23.07 9.45
N VAL A 473 29.93 23.71 9.15
CA VAL A 473 31.21 23.05 8.88
C VAL A 473 31.92 22.83 10.20
N THR A 474 31.99 21.60 10.68
CA THR A 474 32.71 21.20 11.85
C THR A 474 34.04 20.55 11.48
N LYS A 475 34.96 20.38 12.47
CA LYS A 475 36.26 19.70 12.27
C LYS A 475 36.09 18.26 11.75
N ASP A 476 34.95 17.65 12.04
CA ASP A 476 34.63 16.27 11.66
C ASP A 476 33.87 16.15 10.34
N GLY A 477 33.50 17.27 9.70
CA GLY A 477 32.81 17.34 8.43
C GLY A 477 31.60 18.29 8.40
N LEU A 478 30.79 18.18 7.36
CA LEU A 478 29.52 18.89 7.23
C LEU A 478 28.50 18.33 8.24
N LYS A 479 28.13 19.14 9.24
CA LYS A 479 27.01 18.81 10.12
C LYS A 479 25.73 19.38 9.53
N ILE A 480 24.93 18.53 8.90
CA ILE A 480 23.61 18.87 8.41
C ILE A 480 22.61 18.43 9.45
N ASN A 481 21.58 19.25 9.69
CA ASN A 481 20.52 18.91 10.62
C ASN A 481 19.78 17.63 10.16
N SER A 482 19.68 16.64 11.06
CA SER A 482 19.07 15.33 10.75
C SER A 482 17.61 15.44 10.34
N VAL A 483 16.84 16.34 10.95
CA VAL A 483 15.42 16.58 10.60
C VAL A 483 15.29 17.16 9.20
N PHE A 484 16.17 18.10 8.85
CA PHE A 484 16.23 18.64 7.48
C PHE A 484 16.58 17.53 6.47
N MET A 485 17.58 16.70 6.79
CA MET A 485 18.01 15.59 5.95
C MET A 485 16.85 14.61 5.67
N MET A 486 16.07 14.25 6.69
CA MET A 486 14.91 13.35 6.55
C MET A 486 13.82 13.94 5.67
N ALA A 487 13.55 15.23 5.80
CA ALA A 487 12.48 15.88 5.04
C ALA A 487 12.89 16.24 3.61
N ASP A 488 14.10 16.77 3.39
CA ASP A 488 14.60 17.17 2.07
C ASP A 488 14.87 15.94 1.19
N SER A 489 15.37 14.85 1.76
CA SER A 489 15.51 13.58 1.05
C SER A 489 14.17 12.99 0.60
N GLY A 490 13.06 13.35 1.25
CA GLY A 490 11.76 12.71 1.07
C GLY A 490 11.64 11.34 1.74
N ALA A 491 12.55 11.03 2.70
CA ALA A 491 12.52 9.80 3.47
C ALA A 491 11.32 9.77 4.42
N ARG A 492 11.20 10.79 5.27
CA ARG A 492 10.08 10.93 6.21
C ARG A 492 9.89 12.39 6.60
N GLY A 493 8.63 12.77 6.79
CA GLY A 493 8.26 14.14 7.13
C GLY A 493 8.14 15.06 5.91
N SER A 494 7.54 16.21 6.14
CA SER A 494 7.41 17.27 5.14
C SER A 494 7.73 18.61 5.76
N ALA A 495 8.06 19.61 4.95
CA ALA A 495 8.26 20.98 5.40
C ALA A 495 7.05 21.51 6.20
N ALA A 496 5.82 21.12 5.79
CA ALA A 496 4.59 21.48 6.49
C ALA A 496 4.51 20.86 7.91
N GLN A 497 4.97 19.63 8.09
CA GLN A 497 5.01 18.99 9.41
C GLN A 497 6.07 19.62 10.31
N MET A 498 7.27 19.92 9.79
CA MET A 498 8.30 20.65 10.53
C MET A 498 7.82 22.06 10.92
N LYS A 499 7.14 22.76 10.03
CA LYS A 499 6.52 24.05 10.31
C LYS A 499 5.58 23.98 11.52
N GLN A 500 4.77 22.92 11.63
CA GLN A 500 3.85 22.74 12.76
C GLN A 500 4.58 22.45 14.09
N LEU A 501 5.73 21.76 14.05
CA LEU A 501 6.48 21.36 15.25
C LEU A 501 7.37 22.47 15.79
N ALA A 502 8.17 23.11 14.93
CA ALA A 502 9.18 24.11 15.34
C ALA A 502 8.79 25.56 14.98
N GLY A 503 7.93 25.76 13.99
CA GLY A 503 7.44 27.07 13.56
C GLY A 503 6.13 27.45 14.24
N MET A 504 5.07 27.51 13.46
CA MET A 504 3.69 27.75 13.93
C MET A 504 2.75 26.68 13.40
N ARG A 505 1.83 26.23 14.25
CA ARG A 505 0.85 25.20 13.89
C ARG A 505 -0.10 25.65 12.78
N GLY A 506 -0.33 26.98 12.69
CA GLY A 506 -1.26 27.57 11.73
C GLY A 506 -2.65 27.80 12.32
N LEU A 507 -3.57 28.19 11.46
CA LEU A 507 -4.97 28.45 11.83
C LEU A 507 -5.70 27.13 12.08
N ILE A 508 -6.53 27.13 13.12
CA ILE A 508 -7.37 25.99 13.49
C ILE A 508 -8.82 26.45 13.35
N ALA A 509 -9.64 25.69 12.63
CA ALA A 509 -11.06 25.91 12.46
C ALA A 509 -11.85 25.53 13.71
#